data_75dacf24b91c68a6b4ed70b704d8ed11
#
_entry.id   75dacf24b91c68a6b4ed70b704d8ed11
#
_cell.length_a   1.000
_cell.length_b   1.000
_cell.length_c   1.000
_cell.angle_alpha   90.00
_cell.angle_beta   90.00
_cell.angle_gamma   90.00
#
_symmetry.space_group_name_H-M   'P 1'
#
loop_
_entity.id
_entity.type
_entity.pdbx_description
1 polymer ?
#
loop_
_entity_poly.entity_id
_entity_poly.type
_entity_poly.pdbx_seq_one_letter_code
_entity_poly.pdbx_strand_id
1 'polypeptide(L)'
;EAVRFHKVLVGFDDLQLLPGPFFIVASRIGCQTFGAFDGSLMAGFLLAIPGIKQDGTQYLHSHMLGVREDYRDAGVGQMLKHAQREDALARGIRLIEWSFDPFEAKNAYFNLERLGAIVRNYIPNMYGIRMNPVDCGLPTDRCIAEWWIGKTQAKPPVTARVALPSQKTVESQEVLGSELLRHFADGLAVTGFERQGDSGTYLLSIWDSK
;
A
#
# COMPACT_ATOMS: atom_id res chain seq x y z
N GLU A 1 -18.72 -13.86 0.98
CA GLU A 1 -18.82 -12.42 1.27
C GLU A 1 -17.66 -11.62 0.69
N ALA A 2 -16.38 -12.02 0.91
CA ALA A 2 -15.22 -11.29 0.40
C ALA A 2 -15.29 -11.00 -1.12
N VAL A 3 -15.75 -11.96 -1.93
CA VAL A 3 -15.94 -11.79 -3.40
C VAL A 3 -17.02 -10.73 -3.70
N ARG A 4 -18.15 -10.81 -2.99
CA ARG A 4 -19.25 -9.82 -3.14
C ARG A 4 -18.80 -8.42 -2.71
N PHE A 5 -18.07 -8.36 -1.62
CA PHE A 5 -17.53 -7.12 -1.10
C PHE A 5 -16.52 -6.47 -2.06
N HIS A 6 -15.63 -7.27 -2.66
CA HIS A 6 -14.67 -6.81 -3.66
C HIS A 6 -15.37 -6.20 -4.88
N LYS A 7 -16.44 -6.83 -5.36
CA LYS A 7 -17.24 -6.32 -6.49
C LYS A 7 -17.87 -4.95 -6.19
N VAL A 8 -18.39 -4.77 -4.97
CA VAL A 8 -19.02 -3.51 -4.53
C VAL A 8 -18.00 -2.38 -4.36
N LEU A 9 -16.78 -2.69 -3.87
CA LEU A 9 -15.76 -1.68 -3.57
C LEU A 9 -15.06 -1.12 -4.79
N VAL A 10 -14.81 -1.94 -5.80
CA VAL A 10 -13.84 -1.58 -6.85
C VAL A 10 -14.53 -1.35 -8.20
N GLY A 11 -15.81 -1.74 -8.34
CA GLY A 11 -16.56 -1.59 -9.60
C GLY A 11 -15.93 -2.35 -10.77
N PHE A 12 -15.13 -3.38 -10.50
CA PHE A 12 -14.45 -4.17 -11.51
C PHE A 12 -15.38 -5.14 -12.22
N ASP A 13 -15.09 -5.43 -13.48
CA ASP A 13 -15.66 -6.53 -14.22
C ASP A 13 -15.40 -7.86 -13.50
N ASP A 14 -16.31 -8.82 -13.67
CA ASP A 14 -16.25 -10.15 -13.06
C ASP A 14 -14.91 -10.90 -13.33
N LEU A 15 -14.20 -10.54 -14.41
CA LEU A 15 -12.88 -11.09 -14.76
C LEU A 15 -11.73 -10.65 -13.83
N GLN A 16 -11.92 -9.58 -13.06
CA GLN A 16 -10.91 -9.06 -12.13
C GLN A 16 -11.16 -9.47 -10.69
N LEU A 17 -12.23 -10.22 -10.45
CA LEU A 17 -12.58 -10.73 -9.13
C LEU A 17 -11.81 -12.01 -8.82
N LEU A 18 -11.23 -12.09 -7.63
CA LEU A 18 -10.68 -13.36 -7.14
C LEU A 18 -11.82 -14.37 -6.91
N PRO A 19 -11.74 -15.57 -7.50
CA PRO A 19 -12.80 -16.57 -7.34
C PRO A 19 -12.85 -17.12 -5.91
N GLY A 20 -14.04 -17.53 -5.46
CA GLY A 20 -14.23 -18.08 -4.11
C GLY A 20 -13.25 -19.20 -3.72
N PRO A 21 -12.95 -20.19 -4.60
CA PRO A 21 -11.97 -21.23 -4.33
C PRO A 21 -10.57 -20.70 -4.02
N PHE A 22 -10.18 -19.54 -4.56
CA PHE A 22 -8.90 -18.90 -4.24
C PHE A 22 -8.78 -18.59 -2.74
N PHE A 23 -9.82 -18.01 -2.12
CA PHE A 23 -9.81 -17.70 -0.68
C PHE A 23 -9.70 -18.95 0.20
N ILE A 24 -10.29 -20.08 -0.25
CA ILE A 24 -10.20 -21.36 0.46
C ILE A 24 -8.75 -21.88 0.45
N VAL A 25 -8.10 -21.87 -0.70
CA VAL A 25 -6.70 -22.27 -0.83
C VAL A 25 -5.80 -21.28 -0.11
N ALA A 26 -6.00 -19.98 -0.32
CA ALA A 26 -5.23 -18.91 0.30
C ALA A 26 -5.15 -19.03 1.82
N SER A 27 -6.28 -19.31 2.48
CA SER A 27 -6.31 -19.49 3.94
C SER A 27 -5.50 -20.71 4.43
N ARG A 28 -5.25 -21.72 3.57
CA ARG A 28 -4.49 -22.92 3.91
C ARG A 28 -2.99 -22.80 3.68
N ILE A 29 -2.58 -21.91 2.76
CA ILE A 29 -1.16 -21.75 2.37
C ILE A 29 -0.49 -20.53 3.03
N GLY A 30 -1.09 -19.99 4.09
CA GLY A 30 -0.51 -18.91 4.89
C GLY A 30 -0.90 -17.49 4.48
N CYS A 31 -1.82 -17.30 3.54
CA CYS A 31 -2.39 -15.98 3.28
C CYS A 31 -3.19 -15.49 4.50
N GLN A 32 -3.18 -14.17 4.70
CA GLN A 32 -4.06 -13.54 5.66
C GLN A 32 -5.33 -13.08 4.96
N THR A 33 -6.48 -13.42 5.52
CA THR A 33 -7.79 -12.95 5.05
C THR A 33 -8.56 -12.46 6.27
N PHE A 34 -8.68 -11.14 6.41
CA PHE A 34 -9.38 -10.51 7.52
C PHE A 34 -10.62 -9.80 7.04
N GLY A 35 -11.69 -9.85 7.83
CA GLY A 35 -12.91 -9.07 7.66
C GLY A 35 -13.21 -8.25 8.90
N ALA A 36 -13.56 -6.99 8.73
CA ALA A 36 -14.14 -6.16 9.76
C ALA A 36 -15.66 -6.18 9.60
N PHE A 37 -16.38 -6.44 10.69
CA PHE A 37 -17.83 -6.58 10.68
C PHE A 37 -18.50 -5.62 11.66
N ASP A 38 -19.62 -5.06 11.24
CA ASP A 38 -20.60 -4.38 12.09
C ASP A 38 -21.88 -5.24 12.09
N GLY A 39 -22.10 -6.00 13.18
CA GLY A 39 -23.08 -7.06 13.21
C GLY A 39 -22.84 -8.11 12.10
N SER A 40 -23.77 -8.26 11.17
CA SER A 40 -23.65 -9.16 10.00
C SER A 40 -23.09 -8.48 8.75
N LEU A 41 -22.88 -7.15 8.80
CA LEU A 41 -22.41 -6.37 7.66
C LEU A 41 -20.88 -6.32 7.63
N MET A 42 -20.28 -6.76 6.54
CA MET A 42 -18.84 -6.59 6.32
C MET A 42 -18.53 -5.11 5.99
N ALA A 43 -17.85 -4.42 6.89
CA ALA A 43 -17.45 -3.02 6.76
C ALA A 43 -16.08 -2.85 6.08
N GLY A 44 -15.21 -3.86 6.18
CA GLY A 44 -13.89 -3.83 5.56
C GLY A 44 -13.30 -5.22 5.39
N PHE A 45 -12.31 -5.31 4.51
CA PHE A 45 -11.66 -6.58 4.14
C PHE A 45 -10.19 -6.35 3.81
N LEU A 46 -9.35 -7.32 4.17
CA LEU A 46 -7.92 -7.34 3.85
C LEU A 46 -7.52 -8.74 3.39
N LEU A 47 -6.73 -8.79 2.32
CA LEU A 47 -6.06 -10.00 1.83
C LEU A 47 -4.56 -9.74 1.73
N ALA A 48 -3.73 -10.64 2.30
CA ALA A 48 -2.29 -10.63 2.08
C ALA A 48 -1.78 -12.03 1.70
N ILE A 49 -0.76 -12.04 0.85
CA ILE A 49 -0.15 -13.23 0.27
C ILE A 49 1.28 -13.34 0.79
N PRO A 50 1.72 -14.52 1.30
CA PRO A 50 3.11 -14.69 1.71
C PRO A 50 4.04 -14.69 0.50
N GLY A 51 5.21 -14.10 0.67
CA GLY A 51 6.27 -14.06 -0.32
C GLY A 51 7.64 -14.27 0.31
N ILE A 52 8.62 -14.58 -0.52
CA ILE A 52 10.03 -14.72 -0.14
C ILE A 52 10.85 -13.87 -1.12
N LYS A 53 11.67 -12.97 -0.60
CA LYS A 53 12.61 -12.18 -1.41
C LYS A 53 13.80 -13.03 -1.87
N GLN A 54 14.58 -12.54 -2.82
CA GLN A 54 15.76 -13.26 -3.33
C GLN A 54 16.82 -13.55 -2.25
N ASP A 55 16.90 -12.70 -1.22
CA ASP A 55 17.77 -12.87 -0.05
C ASP A 55 17.20 -13.83 1.03
N GLY A 56 16.06 -14.45 0.77
CA GLY A 56 15.37 -15.36 1.70
C GLY A 56 14.46 -14.64 2.71
N THR A 57 14.37 -13.32 2.70
CA THR A 57 13.49 -12.57 3.62
C THR A 57 12.02 -12.92 3.36
N GLN A 58 11.37 -13.47 4.38
CA GLN A 58 9.93 -13.72 4.34
C GLN A 58 9.15 -12.42 4.57
N TYR A 59 8.12 -12.21 3.78
CA TYR A 59 7.25 -11.04 3.90
C TYR A 59 5.80 -11.37 3.55
N LEU A 60 4.89 -10.47 3.87
CA LEU A 60 3.51 -10.50 3.41
C LEU A 60 3.29 -9.40 2.39
N HIS A 61 2.82 -9.76 1.21
CA HIS A 61 2.30 -8.79 0.24
C HIS A 61 0.84 -8.49 0.58
N SER A 62 0.55 -7.32 1.14
CA SER A 62 -0.82 -6.88 1.43
C SER A 62 -1.51 -6.50 0.12
N HIS A 63 -2.13 -7.50 -0.51
CA HIS A 63 -2.62 -7.42 -1.89
C HIS A 63 -3.88 -6.56 -2.01
N MET A 64 -4.79 -6.65 -1.05
CA MET A 64 -6.05 -5.92 -1.04
C MET A 64 -6.35 -5.38 0.35
N LEU A 65 -6.80 -4.14 0.40
CA LEU A 65 -7.43 -3.52 1.56
C LEU A 65 -8.60 -2.68 1.06
N GLY A 66 -9.79 -2.98 1.51
CA GLY A 66 -10.97 -2.23 1.15
C GLY A 66 -11.85 -1.94 2.37
N VAL A 67 -12.43 -0.75 2.39
CA VAL A 67 -13.38 -0.29 3.42
C VAL A 67 -14.59 0.29 2.70
N ARG A 68 -15.80 -0.11 3.12
CA ARG A 68 -17.05 0.45 2.60
C ARG A 68 -17.05 1.96 2.76
N GLU A 69 -17.69 2.63 1.84
CA GLU A 69 -17.76 4.09 1.81
C GLU A 69 -18.30 4.68 3.12
N ASP A 70 -19.38 4.10 3.62
CA ASP A 70 -20.04 4.52 4.87
C ASP A 70 -19.15 4.35 6.13
N TYR A 71 -18.08 3.55 6.04
CA TYR A 71 -17.13 3.26 7.12
C TYR A 71 -15.74 3.84 6.87
N ARG A 72 -15.57 4.63 5.81
CA ARG A 72 -14.31 5.35 5.55
C ARG A 72 -14.09 6.41 6.64
N ASP A 73 -12.84 6.69 6.92
CA ASP A 73 -12.40 7.64 7.95
C ASP A 73 -12.79 7.27 9.41
N ALA A 74 -13.48 6.14 9.62
CA ALA A 74 -13.81 5.59 10.94
C ALA A 74 -12.71 4.66 11.53
N GLY A 75 -11.52 4.61 10.92
CA GLY A 75 -10.38 3.82 11.43
C GLY A 75 -10.39 2.34 11.03
N VAL A 76 -11.39 1.85 10.29
CA VAL A 76 -11.53 0.44 9.90
C VAL A 76 -10.29 -0.08 9.13
N GLY A 77 -9.76 0.70 8.19
CA GLY A 77 -8.54 0.35 7.45
C GLY A 77 -7.33 0.20 8.36
N GLN A 78 -7.18 1.09 9.33
CA GLN A 78 -6.09 1.02 10.32
C GLN A 78 -6.24 -0.20 11.24
N MET A 79 -7.45 -0.49 11.69
CA MET A 79 -7.74 -1.69 12.51
C MET A 79 -7.38 -2.97 11.77
N LEU A 80 -7.74 -3.09 10.49
CA LEU A 80 -7.37 -4.24 9.66
C LEU A 80 -5.86 -4.38 9.49
N LYS A 81 -5.14 -3.25 9.30
CA LYS A 81 -3.67 -3.24 9.22
C LYS A 81 -3.02 -3.64 10.54
N HIS A 82 -3.56 -3.22 11.68
CA HIS A 82 -3.05 -3.66 12.98
C HIS A 82 -3.27 -5.16 13.21
N ALA A 83 -4.45 -5.70 12.90
CA ALA A 83 -4.70 -7.14 12.95
C ALA A 83 -3.74 -7.92 12.04
N GLN A 84 -3.49 -7.40 10.82
CA GLN A 84 -2.48 -7.93 9.90
C GLN A 84 -1.09 -7.99 10.54
N ARG A 85 -0.68 -6.88 11.18
CA ARG A 85 0.63 -6.76 11.84
C ARG A 85 0.79 -7.76 12.98
N GLU A 86 -0.21 -7.89 13.85
CA GLU A 86 -0.18 -8.79 15.00
C GLU A 86 -0.04 -10.25 14.57
N ASP A 87 -0.84 -10.68 13.59
CA ASP A 87 -0.74 -12.04 13.05
C ASP A 87 0.61 -12.28 12.34
N ALA A 88 1.12 -11.32 11.58
CA ALA A 88 2.44 -11.42 10.96
C ALA A 88 3.55 -11.59 12.00
N LEU A 89 3.53 -10.80 13.08
CA LEU A 89 4.49 -10.91 14.18
C LEU A 89 4.42 -12.26 14.89
N ALA A 90 3.22 -12.77 15.12
CA ALA A 90 3.03 -14.12 15.71
C ALA A 90 3.63 -15.24 14.86
N ARG A 91 3.69 -15.03 13.53
CA ARG A 91 4.33 -15.96 12.58
C ARG A 91 5.83 -15.71 12.38
N GLY A 92 6.44 -14.75 13.06
CA GLY A 92 7.84 -14.37 12.89
C GLY A 92 8.13 -13.53 11.66
N ILE A 93 7.11 -13.09 10.90
CA ILE A 93 7.27 -12.23 9.73
C ILE A 93 7.46 -10.79 10.20
N ARG A 94 8.47 -10.11 9.66
CA ARG A 94 8.87 -8.76 10.07
C ARG A 94 8.64 -7.68 9.02
N LEU A 95 8.24 -8.06 7.80
CA LEU A 95 8.02 -7.16 6.69
C LEU A 95 6.64 -7.39 6.08
N ILE A 96 5.90 -6.29 5.92
CA ILE A 96 4.67 -6.25 5.14
C ILE A 96 4.86 -5.22 4.03
N GLU A 97 4.58 -5.61 2.78
CA GLU A 97 4.71 -4.72 1.63
C GLU A 97 3.38 -4.59 0.88
N TRP A 98 3.20 -3.47 0.21
CA TRP A 98 2.10 -3.27 -0.75
C TRP A 98 2.43 -2.14 -1.72
N SER A 99 1.77 -2.13 -2.86
CA SER A 99 1.85 -1.03 -3.81
C SER A 99 0.75 0.00 -3.56
N PHE A 100 1.07 1.28 -3.77
CA PHE A 100 0.07 2.36 -3.77
C PHE A 100 0.38 3.39 -4.85
N ASP A 101 -0.66 4.10 -5.29
CA ASP A 101 -0.53 5.19 -6.25
C ASP A 101 0.14 6.41 -5.57
N PRO A 102 1.31 6.86 -6.05
CA PRO A 102 2.01 7.99 -5.45
C PRO A 102 1.26 9.32 -5.57
N PHE A 103 0.25 9.44 -6.43
CA PHE A 103 -0.58 10.64 -6.55
C PHE A 103 -1.74 10.70 -5.55
N GLU A 104 -2.01 9.62 -4.83
CA GLU A 104 -3.04 9.56 -3.80
C GLU A 104 -2.53 10.08 -2.45
N ALA A 105 -2.57 11.41 -2.24
CA ALA A 105 -2.02 12.08 -1.06
C ALA A 105 -2.58 11.52 0.28
N LYS A 106 -3.88 11.18 0.31
CA LYS A 106 -4.52 10.57 1.49
C LYS A 106 -3.92 9.20 1.80
N ASN A 107 -3.65 8.40 0.76
CA ASN A 107 -3.07 7.08 0.89
C ASN A 107 -1.57 7.15 1.26
N ALA A 108 -0.82 8.07 0.64
CA ALA A 108 0.56 8.35 1.01
C ALA A 108 0.67 8.73 2.50
N TYR A 109 -0.16 9.67 2.97
CA TYR A 109 -0.19 10.06 4.38
C TYR A 109 -0.52 8.88 5.31
N PHE A 110 -1.52 8.08 4.96
CA PHE A 110 -1.88 6.90 5.76
C PHE A 110 -0.71 5.91 5.86
N ASN A 111 -0.06 5.60 4.75
CA ASN A 111 1.03 4.63 4.70
C ASN A 111 2.27 5.12 5.47
N LEU A 112 2.66 6.37 5.26
CA LEU A 112 3.93 6.91 5.76
C LEU A 112 3.81 7.48 7.17
N GLU A 113 2.70 8.18 7.48
CA GLU A 113 2.53 8.84 8.78
C GLU A 113 1.74 8.00 9.79
N ARG A 114 0.69 7.31 9.36
CA ARG A 114 -0.14 6.53 10.29
C ARG A 114 0.39 5.13 10.54
N LEU A 115 0.92 4.46 9.51
CA LEU A 115 1.49 3.12 9.65
C LEU A 115 3.00 3.13 9.89
N GLY A 116 3.71 4.18 9.48
CA GLY A 116 5.17 4.27 9.57
C GLY A 116 5.88 3.37 8.55
N ALA A 117 5.26 3.12 7.41
CA ALA A 117 5.92 2.48 6.29
C ALA A 117 6.93 3.43 5.64
N ILE A 118 7.88 2.88 4.92
CA ILE A 118 8.84 3.62 4.09
C ILE A 118 8.69 3.23 2.63
N VAL A 119 9.30 4.00 1.72
CA VAL A 119 9.36 3.65 0.29
C VAL A 119 10.79 3.74 -0.20
N ARG A 120 11.28 2.67 -0.84
CA ARG A 120 12.60 2.61 -1.50
C ARG A 120 12.49 2.16 -2.95
N ASN A 121 11.28 1.88 -3.41
CA ASN A 121 11.06 1.40 -4.76
C ASN A 121 9.86 2.09 -5.40
N TYR A 122 10.07 2.54 -6.64
CA TYR A 122 9.06 3.11 -7.52
C TYR A 122 9.03 2.30 -8.81
N ILE A 123 7.87 1.83 -9.20
CA ILE A 123 7.69 0.98 -10.38
C ILE A 123 6.81 1.73 -11.37
N PRO A 124 7.39 2.23 -12.48
CA PRO A 124 6.61 2.82 -13.55
C PRO A 124 5.67 1.79 -14.18
N ASN A 125 4.44 2.19 -14.42
CA ASN A 125 3.42 1.42 -15.14
C ASN A 125 3.30 -0.06 -14.70
N MET A 126 3.33 -0.29 -13.39
CA MET A 126 3.41 -1.63 -12.77
C MET A 126 2.33 -2.60 -13.27
N TYR A 127 1.11 -2.12 -13.48
CA TYR A 127 -0.05 -2.94 -13.89
C TYR A 127 -0.50 -2.68 -15.34
N GLY A 128 0.27 -1.93 -16.11
CA GLY A 128 -0.10 -1.49 -17.46
C GLY A 128 -1.12 -0.34 -17.46
N ILE A 129 -1.49 0.11 -18.63
CA ILE A 129 -2.51 1.14 -18.83
C ILE A 129 -3.88 0.50 -18.68
N ARG A 130 -4.74 1.06 -17.82
CA ARG A 130 -6.07 0.53 -17.53
C ARG A 130 -7.13 1.59 -17.81
N MET A 131 -8.14 1.21 -18.60
CA MET A 131 -9.28 2.06 -18.91
C MET A 131 -10.40 1.87 -17.87
N ASN A 132 -10.10 2.15 -16.61
CA ASN A 132 -11.06 2.12 -15.51
C ASN A 132 -11.21 3.52 -14.87
N PRO A 133 -12.24 3.76 -14.05
CA PRO A 133 -12.47 5.08 -13.43
C PRO A 133 -11.34 5.56 -12.51
N VAL A 134 -10.49 4.66 -12.01
CA VAL A 134 -9.38 5.00 -11.08
C VAL A 134 -8.13 5.43 -11.85
N ASP A 135 -7.74 4.65 -12.86
CA ASP A 135 -6.49 4.88 -13.59
C ASP A 135 -6.68 5.80 -14.82
N CYS A 136 -7.92 5.94 -15.31
CA CYS A 136 -8.32 6.87 -16.40
C CYS A 136 -7.45 6.80 -17.66
N GLY A 137 -6.91 5.63 -18.00
CA GLY A 137 -6.05 5.46 -19.17
C GLY A 137 -4.62 5.98 -18.99
N LEU A 138 -4.22 6.34 -17.78
CA LEU A 138 -2.84 6.72 -17.45
C LEU A 138 -1.99 5.50 -17.07
N PRO A 139 -0.65 5.59 -17.15
CA PRO A 139 0.24 4.59 -16.60
C PRO A 139 -0.03 4.36 -15.12
N THR A 140 0.07 3.09 -14.69
CA THR A 140 -0.19 2.70 -13.30
C THR A 140 1.09 2.68 -12.48
N ASP A 141 1.69 3.84 -12.29
CA ASP A 141 2.88 3.99 -11.46
C ASP A 141 2.59 3.67 -10.00
N ARG A 142 3.52 2.99 -9.34
CA ARG A 142 3.36 2.58 -7.95
C ARG A 142 4.61 2.81 -7.11
N CYS A 143 4.41 3.33 -5.91
CA CYS A 143 5.35 3.21 -4.82
C CYS A 143 5.15 1.89 -4.09
N ILE A 144 6.23 1.23 -3.69
CA ILE A 144 6.18 0.04 -2.84
C ILE A 144 6.40 0.48 -1.39
N ALA A 145 5.35 0.41 -0.60
CA ALA A 145 5.42 0.64 0.83
C ALA A 145 6.02 -0.59 1.52
N GLU A 146 7.03 -0.37 2.35
CA GLU A 146 7.66 -1.37 3.20
C GLU A 146 7.34 -1.03 4.66
N TRP A 147 6.59 -1.88 5.32
CA TRP A 147 6.29 -1.74 6.74
C TRP A 147 7.09 -2.74 7.55
N TRP A 148 8.20 -2.28 8.10
CA TRP A 148 9.08 -3.06 8.97
C TRP A 148 8.49 -3.11 10.37
N ILE A 149 7.78 -4.19 10.67
CA ILE A 149 7.07 -4.41 11.93
C ILE A 149 7.96 -5.08 12.97
N GLY A 150 7.71 -4.79 14.27
CA GLY A 150 8.44 -5.42 15.37
C GLY A 150 9.63 -4.62 15.92
N LYS A 151 10.06 -3.56 15.23
CA LYS A 151 10.99 -2.56 15.77
C LYS A 151 10.37 -1.17 15.55
N THR A 152 10.31 -0.38 16.59
CA THR A 152 10.00 1.05 16.44
C THR A 152 11.30 1.74 16.05
N GLN A 153 11.36 2.22 14.82
CA GLN A 153 12.48 3.06 14.38
C GLN A 153 12.09 4.53 14.54
N ALA A 154 12.98 5.31 15.13
CA ALA A 154 12.84 6.76 15.10
C ALA A 154 12.94 7.24 13.65
N LYS A 155 12.11 8.19 13.25
CA LYS A 155 12.21 8.81 11.92
C LYS A 155 13.57 9.52 11.80
N PRO A 156 14.39 9.19 10.81
CA PRO A 156 15.66 9.87 10.62
C PRO A 156 15.43 11.32 10.15
N PRO A 157 16.43 12.20 10.30
CA PRO A 157 16.34 13.58 9.81
C PRO A 157 16.03 13.64 8.31
N VAL A 158 15.16 14.57 7.93
CA VAL A 158 14.81 14.79 6.52
C VAL A 158 16.00 15.37 5.76
N THR A 159 16.40 14.67 4.70
CA THR A 159 17.54 15.04 3.83
C THR A 159 17.07 15.72 2.55
N ALA A 160 15.95 15.27 1.99
CA ALA A 160 15.39 15.80 0.74
C ALA A 160 13.86 15.87 0.80
N ARG A 161 13.29 16.66 -0.10
CA ARG A 161 11.84 16.86 -0.23
C ARG A 161 11.46 16.79 -1.70
N VAL A 162 10.40 16.04 -2.01
CA VAL A 162 9.85 15.92 -3.36
C VAL A 162 8.37 16.31 -3.31
N ALA A 163 8.01 17.38 -4.00
CA ALA A 163 6.64 17.85 -4.05
C ALA A 163 5.78 16.91 -4.90
N LEU A 164 4.57 16.60 -4.43
CA LEU A 164 3.57 15.91 -5.23
C LEU A 164 2.98 16.89 -6.25
N PRO A 165 3.07 16.61 -7.57
CA PRO A 165 2.42 17.45 -8.58
C PRO A 165 0.91 17.55 -8.36
N SER A 166 0.34 18.71 -8.66
CA SER A 166 -1.09 19.02 -8.42
C SER A 166 -2.04 18.26 -9.34
N GLN A 167 -1.55 17.80 -10.49
CA GLN A 167 -2.33 17.03 -11.46
C GLN A 167 -1.58 15.78 -11.87
N LYS A 168 -2.31 14.68 -12.00
CA LYS A 168 -1.77 13.42 -12.50
C LYS A 168 -1.87 13.40 -14.02
N THR A 169 -0.74 13.52 -14.69
CA THR A 169 -0.56 13.38 -16.14
C THR A 169 0.61 12.44 -16.40
N VAL A 170 0.81 12.03 -17.65
CA VAL A 170 1.99 11.22 -18.02
C VAL A 170 3.27 11.96 -17.65
N GLU A 171 3.37 13.25 -18.02
CA GLU A 171 4.55 14.06 -17.76
C GLU A 171 4.83 14.24 -16.26
N SER A 172 3.78 14.48 -15.46
CA SER A 172 3.94 14.64 -14.01
C SER A 172 4.32 13.32 -13.32
N GLN A 173 3.87 12.18 -13.84
CA GLN A 173 4.30 10.86 -13.38
C GLN A 173 5.79 10.62 -13.70
N GLU A 174 6.24 10.97 -14.91
CA GLU A 174 7.65 10.86 -15.30
C GLU A 174 8.55 11.75 -14.43
N VAL A 175 8.14 12.99 -14.15
CA VAL A 175 8.88 13.91 -13.27
C VAL A 175 8.99 13.35 -11.86
N LEU A 176 7.85 13.00 -11.23
CA LEU A 176 7.83 12.44 -9.88
C LEU A 176 8.63 11.15 -9.77
N GLY A 177 8.46 10.24 -10.73
CA GLY A 177 9.15 8.96 -10.77
C GLY A 177 10.67 9.15 -10.90
N SER A 178 11.12 10.02 -11.80
CA SER A 178 12.54 10.31 -12.01
C SER A 178 13.19 10.91 -10.76
N GLU A 179 12.52 11.84 -10.09
CA GLU A 179 13.01 12.43 -8.83
C GLU A 179 13.14 11.38 -7.72
N LEU A 180 12.10 10.58 -7.50
CA LEU A 180 12.12 9.53 -6.48
C LEU A 180 13.20 8.49 -6.77
N LEU A 181 13.29 8.01 -8.02
CA LEU A 181 14.30 7.01 -8.42
C LEU A 181 15.73 7.54 -8.25
N ARG A 182 15.99 8.80 -8.58
CA ARG A 182 17.29 9.44 -8.33
C ARG A 182 17.64 9.43 -6.85
N HIS A 183 16.73 9.84 -5.99
CA HIS A 183 16.97 9.83 -4.54
C HIS A 183 17.13 8.43 -3.97
N PHE A 184 16.42 7.42 -4.49
CA PHE A 184 16.61 6.04 -4.08
C PHE A 184 17.98 5.50 -4.50
N ALA A 185 18.47 5.90 -5.69
CA ALA A 185 19.84 5.57 -6.12
C ALA A 185 20.91 6.20 -5.22
N ASP A 186 20.63 7.37 -4.64
CA ASP A 186 21.50 8.05 -3.67
C ASP A 186 21.37 7.47 -2.24
N GLY A 187 20.66 6.35 -2.05
CA GLY A 187 20.49 5.68 -0.75
C GLY A 187 19.46 6.31 0.19
N LEU A 188 18.61 7.21 -0.31
CA LEU A 188 17.51 7.76 0.47
C LEU A 188 16.27 6.86 0.36
N ALA A 189 15.39 6.96 1.36
CA ALA A 189 14.05 6.40 1.34
C ALA A 189 13.03 7.49 1.63
N VAL A 190 11.82 7.36 1.12
CA VAL A 190 10.70 8.16 1.60
C VAL A 190 10.33 7.64 2.99
N THR A 191 10.40 8.50 3.99
CA THR A 191 10.15 8.20 5.41
C THR A 191 8.99 8.98 5.99
N GLY A 192 8.39 9.88 5.21
CA GLY A 192 7.27 10.69 5.65
C GLY A 192 6.56 11.42 4.52
N PHE A 193 5.42 12.03 4.85
CA PHE A 193 4.61 12.80 3.92
C PHE A 193 3.91 13.96 4.62
N GLU A 194 4.21 15.18 4.22
CA GLU A 194 3.51 16.38 4.66
C GLU A 194 2.30 16.61 3.73
N ARG A 195 1.10 16.29 4.23
CA ARG A 195 -0.12 16.41 3.44
C ARG A 195 -0.71 17.83 3.50
N GLN A 196 -1.12 18.35 2.33
CA GLN A 196 -1.80 19.63 2.17
C GLN A 196 -3.05 19.44 1.29
N GLY A 197 -4.19 19.13 1.91
CA GLY A 197 -5.42 18.78 1.17
C GLY A 197 -5.23 17.49 0.35
N ASP A 198 -5.40 17.61 -0.98
CA ASP A 198 -5.21 16.51 -1.94
C ASP A 198 -3.81 16.51 -2.58
N SER A 199 -2.89 17.33 -2.07
CA SER A 199 -1.49 17.38 -2.45
C SER A 199 -0.59 17.19 -1.23
N GLY A 200 0.73 17.34 -1.41
CA GLY A 200 1.69 17.25 -0.31
C GLY A 200 3.13 17.16 -0.78
N THR A 201 3.99 16.76 0.16
CA THR A 201 5.44 16.66 -0.07
C THR A 201 5.95 15.37 0.56
N TYR A 202 6.61 14.55 -0.23
CA TYR A 202 7.37 13.39 0.24
C TYR A 202 8.62 13.84 0.95
N LEU A 203 8.86 13.27 2.14
CA LEU A 203 10.04 13.52 2.95
C LEU A 203 11.00 12.34 2.82
N LEU A 204 12.23 12.61 2.40
CA LEU A 204 13.24 11.58 2.18
C LEU A 204 14.36 11.72 3.19
N SER A 205 14.86 10.59 3.65
CA SER A 205 15.93 10.49 4.64
C SER A 205 16.88 9.36 4.28
N ILE A 206 18.11 9.41 4.79
CA ILE A 206 19.03 8.27 4.73
C ILE A 206 18.40 7.11 5.51
N TRP A 207 18.32 5.95 4.90
CA TRP A 207 17.72 4.76 5.50
C TRP A 207 18.70 3.59 5.49
N ASP A 208 19.24 3.27 6.67
CA ASP A 208 20.05 2.07 6.85
C ASP A 208 19.16 0.87 7.14
N SER A 209 19.10 -0.07 6.22
CA SER A 209 18.36 -1.34 6.34
C SER A 209 19.16 -2.39 7.12
N LYS A 210 19.68 -2.04 8.31
CA LYS A 210 20.33 -3.03 9.20
C LYS A 210 19.37 -3.63 10.20
#